data_bbceab198d893f76812787ac5416701b
#
_entry.id   bbceab198d893f76812787ac5416701b
#
_cell.length_a   1.000
_cell.length_b   1.000
_cell.length_c   1.000
_cell.angle_alpha   90.00
_cell.angle_beta   90.00
_cell.angle_gamma   90.00
#
_symmetry.space_group_name_H-M   'P 1'
#
loop_
_entity.id
_entity.type
_entity.pdbx_description
1 polymer ?
#
loop_
_entity_poly.entity_id
_entity_poly.type
_entity_poly.pdbx_seq_one_letter_code
_entity_poly.pdbx_strand_id
1 'polypeptide(L)'
;MKRLFGRVVAEYAEFLFYAWDDERQEVIGVGHAIPAAWDGDRATLPDGGFDAAMEARFAPEPSAPTVLCALGITIAPEHRGQGLSRRMIERMAEIGRDHGLDTLIAPVRPTLKHRYPLTPIDRYLSWRRPDGTHLDPWLRTHERLGADIVKVASKSVIVTGTVAKWEEWTEMALPESGVYVVPGALVPIEIDRERDEGVYVEPNVWMVHPPLRVTEP
;
A
#
# COMPACT_ATOMS: atom_id res chain seq x y z
N MET A 1 -6.43 -5.62 -11.52
CA MET A 1 -5.34 -4.78 -10.96
C MET A 1 -4.32 -4.30 -12.01
N LYS A 2 -3.54 -5.13 -12.71
CA LYS A 2 -2.55 -4.69 -13.73
C LYS A 2 -3.12 -3.69 -14.77
N ARG A 3 -4.39 -3.86 -15.17
CA ARG A 3 -5.05 -2.99 -16.14
C ARG A 3 -5.35 -1.58 -15.61
N LEU A 4 -5.76 -1.47 -14.34
CA LEU A 4 -6.00 -0.16 -13.70
C LEU A 4 -4.68 0.57 -13.42
N PHE A 5 -3.64 -0.15 -13.00
CA PHE A 5 -2.34 0.46 -12.77
C PHE A 5 -1.72 1.06 -14.04
N GLY A 6 -1.94 0.45 -15.21
CA GLY A 6 -1.57 1.04 -16.51
C GLY A 6 -2.26 2.39 -16.77
N ARG A 7 -3.51 2.54 -16.32
CA ARG A 7 -4.23 3.81 -16.40
C ARG A 7 -3.67 4.88 -15.45
N VAL A 8 -3.17 4.51 -14.27
CA VAL A 8 -2.50 5.46 -13.37
C VAL A 8 -1.33 6.13 -14.09
N VAL A 9 -0.50 5.34 -14.75
CA VAL A 9 0.65 5.86 -15.51
C VAL A 9 0.23 6.76 -16.66
N ALA A 10 -0.86 6.40 -17.35
CA ALA A 10 -1.33 7.13 -18.53
C ALA A 10 -2.12 8.41 -18.20
N GLU A 11 -2.92 8.38 -17.14
CA GLU A 11 -3.91 9.42 -16.85
C GLU A 11 -3.52 10.32 -15.63
N TYR A 12 -2.52 9.88 -14.82
CA TYR A 12 -2.09 10.55 -13.60
C TYR A 12 -0.55 10.63 -13.49
N ALA A 13 0.12 10.82 -14.63
CA ALA A 13 1.59 10.90 -14.68
C ALA A 13 2.17 12.01 -13.78
N GLU A 14 1.43 13.08 -13.55
CA GLU A 14 1.81 14.20 -12.68
C GLU A 14 1.92 13.81 -11.19
N PHE A 15 1.30 12.68 -10.78
CA PHE A 15 1.41 12.11 -9.43
C PHE A 15 2.39 10.93 -9.35
N LEU A 16 3.16 10.71 -10.42
CA LEU A 16 4.28 9.78 -10.45
C LEU A 16 5.58 10.54 -10.34
N PHE A 17 6.50 10.03 -9.56
CA PHE A 17 7.83 10.61 -9.42
C PHE A 17 8.86 9.54 -9.11
N TYR A 18 10.11 9.88 -9.32
CA TYR A 18 11.23 8.99 -9.04
C TYR A 18 12.33 9.72 -8.28
N ALA A 19 13.09 8.96 -7.51
CA ALA A 19 14.35 9.39 -6.94
C ALA A 19 15.48 8.94 -7.87
N TRP A 20 16.34 9.86 -8.21
CA TRP A 20 17.46 9.67 -9.14
C TRP A 20 18.79 9.76 -8.39
N ASP A 21 19.73 8.88 -8.70
CA ASP A 21 21.10 8.93 -8.22
C ASP A 21 21.98 9.55 -9.31
N ASP A 22 22.46 10.77 -9.07
CA ASP A 22 23.28 11.51 -10.04
C ASP A 22 24.67 10.90 -10.24
N GLU A 23 25.23 10.24 -9.23
CA GLU A 23 26.54 9.60 -9.34
C GLU A 23 26.47 8.32 -10.17
N ARG A 24 25.40 7.50 -9.95
CA ARG A 24 25.20 6.24 -10.65
C ARG A 24 24.39 6.37 -11.93
N GLN A 25 23.76 7.52 -12.17
CA GLN A 25 22.89 7.78 -13.31
C GLN A 25 21.76 6.74 -13.43
N GLU A 26 21.09 6.44 -12.30
CA GLU A 26 20.03 5.45 -12.24
C GLU A 26 18.84 5.87 -11.35
N VAL A 27 17.66 5.27 -11.62
CA VAL A 27 16.48 5.41 -10.78
C VAL A 27 16.61 4.51 -9.55
N ILE A 28 16.61 5.09 -8.36
CA ILE A 28 16.75 4.39 -7.07
C ILE A 28 15.45 4.27 -6.29
N GLY A 29 14.41 4.94 -6.72
CA GLY A 29 13.09 4.83 -6.12
C GLY A 29 11.99 5.38 -7.01
N VAL A 30 10.78 4.86 -6.87
CA VAL A 30 9.59 5.30 -7.61
C VAL A 30 8.42 5.44 -6.65
N GLY A 31 7.68 6.56 -6.75
CA GLY A 31 6.46 6.82 -6.00
C GLY A 31 5.26 6.98 -6.92
N HIS A 32 4.11 6.47 -6.47
CA HIS A 32 2.85 6.51 -7.20
C HIS A 32 1.73 6.95 -6.27
N ALA A 33 0.92 7.90 -6.74
CA ALA A 33 -0.27 8.33 -6.05
C ALA A 33 -1.39 8.62 -7.06
N ILE A 34 -2.61 8.79 -6.58
CA ILE A 34 -3.77 9.24 -7.36
C ILE A 34 -4.57 10.23 -6.54
N PRO A 35 -5.22 11.22 -7.17
CA PRO A 35 -6.24 12.03 -6.51
C PRO A 35 -7.44 11.15 -6.16
N ALA A 36 -7.99 11.30 -4.96
CA ALA A 36 -9.11 10.51 -4.45
C ALA A 36 -10.15 11.41 -3.76
N ALA A 37 -11.39 10.96 -3.73
CA ALA A 37 -12.43 11.60 -2.97
C ALA A 37 -12.54 10.98 -1.57
N TRP A 38 -12.52 11.82 -0.54
CA TRP A 38 -12.75 11.42 0.84
C TRP A 38 -13.38 12.60 1.60
N ASP A 39 -14.37 12.31 2.43
CA ASP A 39 -15.12 13.31 3.21
C ASP A 39 -14.42 13.76 4.50
N GLY A 40 -13.26 13.14 4.85
CA GLY A 40 -12.51 13.41 6.08
C GLY A 40 -12.97 12.57 7.27
N ASP A 41 -14.08 11.84 7.18
CA ASP A 41 -14.50 10.92 8.24
C ASP A 41 -13.66 9.63 8.15
N ARG A 42 -12.95 9.32 9.22
CA ARG A 42 -12.12 8.13 9.33
C ARG A 42 -12.89 6.82 9.19
N ALA A 43 -14.16 6.82 9.56
CA ALA A 43 -15.03 5.64 9.47
C ALA A 43 -15.40 5.29 8.02
N THR A 44 -15.44 6.28 7.11
CA THR A 44 -15.85 6.10 5.71
C THR A 44 -14.74 5.54 4.82
N LEU A 45 -13.49 5.47 5.28
CA LEU A 45 -12.41 4.85 4.52
C LEU A 45 -12.77 3.39 4.19
N PRO A 46 -12.73 2.98 2.90
CA PRO A 46 -13.29 1.70 2.48
C PRO A 46 -12.44 0.50 2.93
N ASP A 47 -13.11 -0.61 3.27
CA ASP A 47 -12.42 -1.88 3.58
C ASP A 47 -11.67 -2.46 2.38
N GLY A 48 -12.06 -2.07 1.16
CA GLY A 48 -11.38 -2.40 -0.09
C GLY A 48 -10.06 -1.66 -0.32
N GLY A 49 -9.65 -0.77 0.58
CA GLY A 49 -8.32 -0.17 0.62
C GLY A 49 -7.79 0.28 -0.74
N PHE A 50 -6.70 -0.35 -1.17
CA PHE A 50 -6.02 -0.05 -2.43
C PHE A 50 -6.92 -0.27 -3.66
N ASP A 51 -7.59 -1.42 -3.75
CA ASP A 51 -8.44 -1.75 -4.89
C ASP A 51 -9.63 -0.78 -4.97
N ALA A 52 -10.28 -0.48 -3.83
CA ALA A 52 -11.41 0.45 -3.79
C ALA A 52 -11.01 1.89 -4.18
N ALA A 53 -9.83 2.36 -3.76
CA ALA A 53 -9.33 3.67 -4.16
C ALA A 53 -9.14 3.77 -5.69
N MET A 54 -8.57 2.71 -6.28
CA MET A 54 -8.39 2.60 -7.73
C MET A 54 -9.72 2.53 -8.46
N GLU A 55 -10.64 1.67 -8.02
CA GLU A 55 -11.96 1.51 -8.63
C GLU A 55 -12.77 2.79 -8.58
N ALA A 56 -12.79 3.48 -7.44
CA ALA A 56 -13.49 4.75 -7.27
C ALA A 56 -12.94 5.84 -8.20
N ARG A 57 -11.60 5.93 -8.35
CA ARG A 57 -10.99 6.94 -9.23
C ARG A 57 -11.28 6.68 -10.70
N PHE A 58 -11.34 5.44 -11.10
CA PHE A 58 -11.58 5.03 -12.49
C PHE A 58 -13.03 4.65 -12.80
N ALA A 59 -13.97 4.97 -11.91
CA ALA A 59 -15.40 4.85 -12.17
C ALA A 59 -15.83 5.76 -13.34
N PRO A 60 -16.93 5.46 -14.04
CA PRO A 60 -17.42 6.29 -15.14
C PRO A 60 -17.69 7.74 -14.74
N GLU A 61 -18.17 7.98 -13.50
CA GLU A 61 -18.44 9.29 -12.93
C GLU A 61 -17.72 9.39 -11.56
N PRO A 62 -16.40 9.62 -11.55
CA PRO A 62 -15.66 9.69 -10.30
C PRO A 62 -15.97 10.98 -9.56
N SER A 63 -16.12 10.90 -8.24
CA SER A 63 -16.29 12.07 -7.39
C SER A 63 -15.08 13.02 -7.49
N ALA A 64 -15.32 14.32 -7.29
CA ALA A 64 -14.25 15.31 -7.26
C ALA A 64 -13.22 14.96 -6.17
N PRO A 65 -11.92 15.00 -6.49
CA PRO A 65 -10.88 14.64 -5.53
C PRO A 65 -10.75 15.70 -4.43
N THR A 66 -10.54 15.25 -3.21
CA THR A 66 -10.32 16.08 -2.02
C THR A 66 -9.02 15.75 -1.31
N VAL A 67 -8.41 14.62 -1.63
CA VAL A 67 -7.17 14.12 -1.01
C VAL A 67 -6.26 13.46 -2.04
N LEU A 68 -4.98 13.33 -1.71
CA LEU A 68 -4.06 12.46 -2.44
C LEU A 68 -4.03 11.07 -1.78
N CYS A 69 -4.20 10.00 -2.56
CA CYS A 69 -4.07 8.63 -2.10
C CYS A 69 -2.75 8.03 -2.58
N ALA A 70 -1.86 7.70 -1.65
CA ALA A 70 -0.62 7.00 -1.95
C ALA A 70 -0.91 5.56 -2.40
N LEU A 71 -0.41 5.16 -3.56
CA LEU A 71 -0.52 3.79 -4.06
C LEU A 71 0.71 2.95 -3.74
N GLY A 72 1.87 3.57 -3.64
CA GLY A 72 3.08 2.86 -3.28
C GLY A 72 4.36 3.66 -3.46
N ILE A 73 5.38 3.22 -2.74
CA ILE A 73 6.77 3.65 -2.89
C ILE A 73 7.63 2.40 -2.99
N THR A 74 8.41 2.31 -4.06
CA THR A 74 9.41 1.26 -4.26
C THR A 74 10.79 1.87 -4.21
N ILE A 75 11.70 1.26 -3.46
CA ILE A 75 13.11 1.70 -3.32
C ILE A 75 14.00 0.51 -3.62
N ALA A 76 15.00 0.73 -4.46
CA ALA A 76 16.03 -0.25 -4.78
C ALA A 76 16.66 -0.81 -3.49
N PRO A 77 16.86 -2.14 -3.38
CA PRO A 77 17.28 -2.79 -2.13
C PRO A 77 18.52 -2.16 -1.49
N GLU A 78 19.51 -1.80 -2.29
CA GLU A 78 20.79 -1.21 -1.89
C GLU A 78 20.65 0.21 -1.31
N HIS A 79 19.55 0.90 -1.60
CA HIS A 79 19.26 2.27 -1.11
C HIS A 79 18.27 2.29 0.07
N ARG A 80 17.89 1.12 0.59
CA ARG A 80 16.99 1.02 1.76
C ARG A 80 17.73 1.37 3.05
N GLY A 81 16.97 1.82 4.05
CA GLY A 81 17.54 2.14 5.37
C GLY A 81 18.25 3.50 5.44
N GLN A 82 18.33 4.26 4.35
CA GLN A 82 19.02 5.56 4.24
C GLN A 82 18.08 6.79 4.34
N GLY A 83 16.86 6.59 4.82
CA GLY A 83 15.88 7.68 4.97
C GLY A 83 15.14 8.08 3.67
N LEU A 84 15.45 7.45 2.53
CA LEU A 84 14.86 7.78 1.24
C LEU A 84 13.33 7.63 1.24
N SER A 85 12.79 6.61 1.92
CA SER A 85 11.33 6.41 2.04
C SER A 85 10.61 7.61 2.68
N ARG A 86 11.22 8.23 3.70
CA ARG A 86 10.70 9.46 4.32
C ARG A 86 10.65 10.59 3.30
N ARG A 87 11.75 10.86 2.62
CA ARG A 87 11.86 11.94 1.60
C ARG A 87 10.84 11.72 0.46
N MET A 88 10.61 10.48 0.07
CA MET A 88 9.63 10.15 -0.96
C MET A 88 8.19 10.38 -0.51
N ILE A 89 7.83 10.11 0.76
CA ILE A 89 6.51 10.46 1.30
C ILE A 89 6.35 11.99 1.36
N GLU A 90 7.37 12.71 1.84
CA GLU A 90 7.38 14.18 1.88
C GLU A 90 7.17 14.76 0.47
N ARG A 91 7.89 14.24 -0.54
CA ARG A 91 7.71 14.65 -1.94
C ARG A 91 6.32 14.35 -2.49
N MET A 92 5.76 13.20 -2.16
CA MET A 92 4.38 12.85 -2.54
C MET A 92 3.37 13.85 -1.97
N ALA A 93 3.54 14.25 -0.72
CA ALA A 93 2.68 15.26 -0.09
C ALA A 93 2.86 16.66 -0.70
N GLU A 94 4.08 17.02 -1.13
CA GLU A 94 4.34 18.26 -1.89
C GLU A 94 3.57 18.26 -3.22
N ILE A 95 3.67 17.17 -3.98
CA ILE A 95 2.92 17.03 -5.24
C ILE A 95 1.41 17.17 -4.98
N GLY A 96 0.89 16.57 -3.90
CA GLY A 96 -0.51 16.74 -3.51
C GLY A 96 -0.86 18.21 -3.31
N ARG A 97 -0.08 18.95 -2.53
CA ARG A 97 -0.30 20.38 -2.27
C ARG A 97 -0.25 21.24 -3.53
N ASP A 98 0.68 20.96 -4.43
CA ASP A 98 0.81 21.65 -5.72
C ASP A 98 -0.47 21.51 -6.58
N HIS A 99 -1.28 20.48 -6.30
CA HIS A 99 -2.57 20.20 -6.93
C HIS A 99 -3.79 20.51 -6.05
N GLY A 100 -3.59 21.22 -4.91
CA GLY A 100 -4.67 21.58 -3.99
C GLY A 100 -5.21 20.41 -3.14
N LEU A 101 -4.42 19.33 -2.97
CA LEU A 101 -4.75 18.13 -2.19
C LEU A 101 -3.88 18.06 -0.94
N ASP A 102 -4.27 18.76 0.12
CA ASP A 102 -3.43 18.96 1.31
C ASP A 102 -3.34 17.74 2.25
N THR A 103 -4.24 16.79 2.09
CA THR A 103 -4.29 15.57 2.90
C THR A 103 -3.76 14.38 2.10
N LEU A 104 -2.82 13.63 2.69
CA LEU A 104 -2.32 12.38 2.13
C LEU A 104 -2.91 11.20 2.92
N ILE A 105 -3.61 10.32 2.23
CA ILE A 105 -4.08 9.04 2.77
C ILE A 105 -3.31 7.88 2.12
N ALA A 106 -3.17 6.77 2.83
CA ALA A 106 -2.45 5.62 2.32
C ALA A 106 -3.03 4.30 2.83
N PRO A 107 -3.41 3.36 1.96
CA PRO A 107 -3.68 1.96 2.33
C PRO A 107 -2.34 1.22 2.43
N VAL A 108 -1.66 1.39 3.57
CA VAL A 108 -0.29 0.93 3.77
C VAL A 108 -0.24 -0.59 3.92
N ARG A 109 0.61 -1.23 3.12
CA ARG A 109 0.96 -2.64 3.24
C ARG A 109 2.09 -2.81 4.26
N PRO A 110 1.87 -3.43 5.45
CA PRO A 110 2.93 -3.62 6.43
C PRO A 110 4.05 -4.53 5.89
N THR A 111 5.30 -4.08 5.98
CA THR A 111 6.43 -4.76 5.32
C THR A 111 6.93 -6.00 6.04
N LEU A 112 6.74 -6.13 7.36
CA LEU A 112 7.14 -7.31 8.11
C LEU A 112 5.99 -8.28 8.41
N LYS A 113 4.75 -7.92 8.12
CA LYS A 113 3.57 -8.75 8.43
C LYS A 113 3.64 -10.15 7.79
N HIS A 114 4.26 -10.28 6.62
CA HIS A 114 4.46 -11.56 5.94
C HIS A 114 5.27 -12.58 6.76
N ARG A 115 6.03 -12.14 7.77
CA ARG A 115 6.73 -13.02 8.71
C ARG A 115 5.79 -13.60 9.80
N TYR A 116 4.59 -13.05 9.90
CA TYR A 116 3.60 -13.40 10.91
C TYR A 116 2.22 -13.64 10.26
N PRO A 117 2.12 -14.48 9.22
CA PRO A 117 0.89 -14.61 8.43
C PRO A 117 -0.31 -15.10 9.22
N LEU A 118 -0.08 -15.89 10.28
CA LEU A 118 -1.14 -16.43 11.15
C LEU A 118 -1.58 -15.45 12.25
N THR A 119 -0.87 -14.34 12.43
CA THR A 119 -1.26 -13.32 13.42
C THR A 119 -2.33 -12.41 12.82
N PRO A 120 -3.50 -12.24 13.45
CA PRO A 120 -4.49 -11.26 13.03
C PRO A 120 -3.89 -9.87 12.90
N ILE A 121 -4.32 -9.11 11.88
CA ILE A 121 -3.72 -7.80 11.58
C ILE A 121 -3.88 -6.82 12.74
N ASP A 122 -5.03 -6.80 13.40
CA ASP A 122 -5.27 -5.91 14.55
C ASP A 122 -4.30 -6.17 15.69
N ARG A 123 -4.02 -7.47 15.96
CA ARG A 123 -3.01 -7.85 16.96
C ARG A 123 -1.60 -7.42 16.51
N TYR A 124 -1.26 -7.58 15.22
CA TYR A 124 0.02 -7.15 14.67
C TYR A 124 0.20 -5.63 14.81
N LEU A 125 -0.84 -4.84 14.59
CA LEU A 125 -0.83 -3.39 14.70
C LEU A 125 -0.60 -2.91 16.15
N SER A 126 -0.85 -3.72 17.16
CA SER A 126 -0.56 -3.38 18.56
C SER A 126 0.90 -3.56 18.95
N TRP A 127 1.71 -4.21 18.13
CA TRP A 127 3.08 -4.51 18.46
C TRP A 127 3.99 -3.29 18.42
N ARG A 128 4.72 -3.08 19.50
CA ARG A 128 5.65 -1.96 19.65
C ARG A 128 7.05 -2.47 19.99
N ARG A 129 8.03 -1.68 19.67
CA ARG A 129 9.42 -1.82 20.10
C ARG A 129 9.58 -1.30 21.53
N PRO A 130 10.71 -1.60 22.21
CA PRO A 130 10.98 -1.05 23.56
C PRO A 130 10.97 0.49 23.62
N ASP A 131 11.26 1.17 22.51
CA ASP A 131 11.21 2.63 22.39
C ASP A 131 9.79 3.19 22.12
N GLY A 132 8.75 2.34 22.18
CA GLY A 132 7.36 2.69 21.95
C GLY A 132 6.96 2.84 20.48
N THR A 133 7.90 2.83 19.54
CA THR A 133 7.61 2.93 18.12
C THR A 133 7.05 1.63 17.53
N HIS A 134 6.35 1.70 16.41
CA HIS A 134 5.76 0.51 15.79
C HIS A 134 6.83 -0.54 15.41
N LEU A 135 6.50 -1.83 15.57
CA LEU A 135 7.40 -2.91 15.18
C LEU A 135 7.68 -2.90 13.67
N ASP A 136 6.63 -2.74 12.85
CA ASP A 136 6.76 -2.66 11.40
C ASP A 136 7.51 -1.39 10.98
N PRO A 137 8.61 -1.48 10.22
CA PRO A 137 9.41 -0.31 9.84
C PRO A 137 8.66 0.63 8.92
N TRP A 138 7.72 0.12 8.09
CA TRP A 138 7.00 0.96 7.15
C TRP A 138 5.91 1.77 7.86
N LEU A 139 5.10 1.13 8.71
CA LEU A 139 4.15 1.84 9.57
C LEU A 139 4.85 2.86 10.48
N ARG A 140 6.01 2.49 11.05
CA ARG A 140 6.83 3.41 11.85
C ARG A 140 7.32 4.62 11.05
N THR A 141 7.64 4.47 9.76
CA THR A 141 8.03 5.60 8.90
C THR A 141 6.88 6.58 8.75
N HIS A 142 5.67 6.08 8.50
CA HIS A 142 4.47 6.90 8.42
C HIS A 142 4.14 7.59 9.76
N GLU A 143 4.18 6.85 10.88
CA GLU A 143 3.95 7.43 12.23
C GLU A 143 4.97 8.54 12.57
N ARG A 144 6.24 8.39 12.19
CA ARG A 144 7.27 9.42 12.40
C ARG A 144 7.05 10.70 11.58
N LEU A 145 6.29 10.61 10.51
CA LEU A 145 5.80 11.74 9.71
C LEU A 145 4.45 12.27 10.22
N GLY A 146 4.00 11.81 11.38
CA GLY A 146 2.77 12.25 12.02
C GLY A 146 1.50 11.58 11.52
N ALA A 147 1.62 10.52 10.71
CA ALA A 147 0.43 9.80 10.27
C ALA A 147 -0.18 8.97 11.39
N ASP A 148 -1.52 9.00 11.46
CA ASP A 148 -2.29 8.14 12.34
C ASP A 148 -2.65 6.82 11.64
N ILE A 149 -2.56 5.70 12.36
CA ILE A 149 -3.22 4.46 12.00
C ILE A 149 -4.72 4.64 12.27
N VAL A 150 -5.55 4.52 11.23
CA VAL A 150 -6.99 4.81 11.33
C VAL A 150 -7.83 3.54 11.46
N LYS A 151 -7.69 2.63 10.53
CA LYS A 151 -8.41 1.36 10.52
C LYS A 151 -7.73 0.33 9.61
N VAL A 152 -8.09 -0.92 9.76
CA VAL A 152 -7.72 -1.98 8.83
C VAL A 152 -8.62 -1.89 7.59
N ALA A 153 -7.99 -1.89 6.41
CA ALA A 153 -8.63 -2.16 5.13
C ALA A 153 -8.60 -3.68 4.91
N SER A 154 -9.62 -4.38 5.37
CA SER A 154 -9.61 -5.85 5.50
C SER A 154 -9.56 -6.61 4.17
N LYS A 155 -9.92 -5.94 3.07
CA LYS A 155 -10.00 -6.48 1.71
C LYS A 155 -9.27 -5.57 0.72
N SER A 156 -8.10 -5.06 1.10
CA SER A 156 -7.40 -4.01 0.36
C SER A 156 -6.96 -4.45 -1.03
N VAL A 157 -6.53 -5.69 -1.15
CA VAL A 157 -6.16 -6.31 -2.43
C VAL A 157 -6.73 -7.72 -2.49
N ILE A 158 -7.44 -8.04 -3.56
CA ILE A 158 -7.97 -9.39 -3.79
C ILE A 158 -7.28 -9.99 -5.01
N VAL A 159 -6.66 -11.15 -4.83
CA VAL A 159 -6.05 -11.92 -5.91
C VAL A 159 -6.74 -13.26 -6.03
N THR A 160 -7.28 -13.55 -7.22
CA THR A 160 -7.87 -14.84 -7.56
C THR A 160 -7.11 -15.47 -8.73
N GLY A 161 -7.12 -16.78 -8.79
CA GLY A 161 -6.50 -17.53 -9.87
C GLY A 161 -6.83 -19.01 -9.77
N THR A 162 -6.54 -19.77 -10.83
CA THR A 162 -6.64 -21.23 -10.78
C THR A 162 -5.58 -21.81 -9.84
N VAL A 163 -5.79 -23.04 -9.37
CA VAL A 163 -4.80 -23.74 -8.53
C VAL A 163 -3.45 -23.80 -9.22
N ALA A 164 -3.41 -24.14 -10.51
CA ALA A 164 -2.17 -24.17 -11.29
C ALA A 164 -1.46 -22.81 -11.33
N LYS A 165 -2.20 -21.70 -11.41
CA LYS A 165 -1.63 -20.34 -11.31
C LYS A 165 -1.03 -20.08 -9.94
N TRP A 166 -1.68 -20.50 -8.89
CA TRP A 166 -1.16 -20.35 -7.54
C TRP A 166 0.09 -21.19 -7.31
N GLU A 167 0.14 -22.43 -7.82
CA GLU A 167 1.35 -23.27 -7.81
C GLU A 167 2.52 -22.59 -8.56
N GLU A 168 2.24 -21.98 -9.72
CA GLU A 168 3.24 -21.21 -10.50
C GLU A 168 3.74 -19.98 -9.71
N TRP A 169 2.83 -19.18 -9.11
CA TRP A 169 3.20 -17.94 -8.43
C TRP A 169 3.94 -18.17 -7.11
N THR A 170 3.63 -19.26 -6.43
CA THR A 170 4.19 -19.56 -5.10
C THR A 170 5.35 -20.52 -5.14
N GLU A 171 5.57 -21.19 -6.28
CA GLU A 171 6.54 -22.29 -6.45
C GLU A 171 6.28 -23.43 -5.45
N MET A 172 5.03 -23.64 -5.06
CA MET A 172 4.60 -24.64 -4.09
C MET A 172 3.58 -25.58 -4.72
N ALA A 173 3.64 -26.86 -4.38
CA ALA A 173 2.53 -27.78 -4.65
C ALA A 173 1.38 -27.51 -3.68
N LEU A 174 0.15 -27.48 -4.20
CA LEU A 174 -1.08 -27.24 -3.44
C LEU A 174 -2.01 -28.48 -3.61
N PRO A 175 -1.67 -29.64 -3.03
CA PRO A 175 -2.27 -30.94 -3.38
C PRO A 175 -3.71 -31.12 -2.93
N GLU A 176 -4.20 -30.34 -1.97
CA GLU A 176 -5.53 -30.46 -1.38
C GLU A 176 -6.22 -29.09 -1.28
N SER A 177 -7.55 -29.08 -1.20
CA SER A 177 -8.30 -27.90 -0.78
C SER A 177 -7.95 -27.54 0.66
N GLY A 178 -7.73 -26.26 0.95
CA GLY A 178 -7.37 -25.83 2.30
C GLY A 178 -6.69 -24.47 2.36
N VAL A 179 -6.13 -24.18 3.52
CA VAL A 179 -5.49 -22.89 3.81
C VAL A 179 -3.98 -23.06 3.81
N TYR A 180 -3.28 -22.24 3.02
CA TYR A 180 -1.84 -22.33 2.83
C TYR A 180 -1.14 -21.02 3.20
N VAL A 181 -0.02 -21.14 3.92
CA VAL A 181 0.91 -20.04 4.10
C VAL A 181 1.87 -20.04 2.93
N VAL A 182 1.88 -18.95 2.17
CA VAL A 182 2.74 -18.81 0.99
C VAL A 182 3.75 -17.69 1.15
N PRO A 183 4.91 -17.75 0.47
CA PRO A 183 5.96 -16.74 0.61
C PRO A 183 5.46 -15.32 0.31
N GLY A 184 5.77 -14.38 1.19
CA GLY A 184 5.48 -12.96 0.98
C GLY A 184 4.03 -12.52 1.26
N ALA A 185 3.09 -13.45 1.43
CA ALA A 185 1.70 -13.13 1.75
C ALA A 185 1.56 -12.65 3.21
N LEU A 186 0.70 -11.66 3.45
CA LEU A 186 0.46 -11.12 4.80
C LEU A 186 -0.46 -12.02 5.63
N VAL A 187 -1.31 -12.78 4.96
CA VAL A 187 -2.24 -13.77 5.53
C VAL A 187 -2.21 -15.01 4.63
N PRO A 188 -2.68 -16.17 5.13
CA PRO A 188 -2.80 -17.36 4.29
C PRO A 188 -3.71 -17.15 3.09
N ILE A 189 -3.53 -17.98 2.06
CA ILE A 189 -4.42 -18.11 0.91
C ILE A 189 -5.39 -19.28 1.13
N GLU A 190 -6.53 -19.23 0.47
CA GLU A 190 -7.51 -20.33 0.45
C GLU A 190 -7.48 -21.00 -0.93
N ILE A 191 -7.40 -22.32 -0.96
CA ILE A 191 -7.41 -23.13 -2.19
C ILE A 191 -8.62 -24.04 -2.18
N ASP A 192 -9.41 -23.99 -3.24
CA ASP A 192 -10.51 -24.91 -3.54
C ASP A 192 -10.21 -25.65 -4.84
N ARG A 193 -9.80 -26.92 -4.72
CA ARG A 193 -9.46 -27.74 -5.89
C ARG A 193 -10.67 -28.22 -6.66
N GLU A 194 -11.82 -28.31 -6.03
CA GLU A 194 -13.07 -28.74 -6.69
C GLU A 194 -13.56 -27.66 -7.65
N ARG A 195 -13.34 -26.38 -7.28
CA ARG A 195 -13.67 -25.21 -8.11
C ARG A 195 -12.51 -24.75 -8.98
N ASP A 196 -11.34 -25.36 -8.86
CA ASP A 196 -10.09 -24.89 -9.45
C ASP A 196 -9.82 -23.40 -9.15
N GLU A 197 -9.99 -23.01 -7.89
CA GLU A 197 -9.86 -21.62 -7.47
C GLU A 197 -8.93 -21.49 -6.26
N GLY A 198 -8.10 -20.44 -6.28
CA GLY A 198 -7.38 -19.97 -5.13
C GLY A 198 -7.66 -18.50 -4.90
N VAL A 199 -7.82 -18.10 -3.64
CA VAL A 199 -8.15 -16.72 -3.24
C VAL A 199 -7.19 -16.24 -2.18
N TYR A 200 -6.67 -15.05 -2.39
CA TYR A 200 -5.90 -14.27 -1.42
C TYR A 200 -6.61 -12.94 -1.15
N VAL A 201 -6.91 -12.66 0.10
CA VAL A 201 -7.49 -11.38 0.53
C VAL A 201 -6.50 -10.67 1.42
N GLU A 202 -5.76 -9.72 0.87
CA GLU A 202 -4.72 -8.99 1.59
C GLU A 202 -5.31 -7.83 2.39
N PRO A 203 -5.10 -7.80 3.71
CA PRO A 203 -5.42 -6.63 4.51
C PRO A 203 -4.29 -5.61 4.44
N ASN A 204 -4.65 -4.33 4.32
CA ASN A 204 -3.74 -3.21 4.50
C ASN A 204 -4.22 -2.32 5.66
N VAL A 205 -3.53 -1.23 5.90
CA VAL A 205 -3.80 -0.33 7.02
C VAL A 205 -4.01 1.07 6.48
N TRP A 206 -5.19 1.63 6.65
CA TRP A 206 -5.40 3.03 6.35
C TRP A 206 -4.62 3.90 7.32
N MET A 207 -3.75 4.71 6.77
CA MET A 207 -3.02 5.77 7.47
C MET A 207 -3.36 7.12 6.86
N VAL A 208 -3.55 8.10 7.72
CA VAL A 208 -3.87 9.48 7.33
C VAL A 208 -2.77 10.38 7.84
N HIS A 209 -2.13 11.09 6.94
CA HIS A 209 -1.13 12.10 7.27
C HIS A 209 -1.80 13.44 7.56
N PRO A 210 -1.34 14.20 8.56
CA PRO A 210 -1.66 15.61 8.67
C PRO A 210 -1.07 16.35 7.47
N PRO A 211 -1.48 17.60 7.21
CA PRO A 211 -0.80 18.44 6.25
C PRO A 211 0.69 18.50 6.60
N LEU A 212 1.52 17.84 5.79
CA LEU A 212 2.97 17.78 6.04
C LEU A 212 3.56 19.17 5.83
N ARG A 213 4.05 19.78 6.90
CA ARG A 213 4.79 21.06 6.80
C ARG A 213 6.11 20.77 6.10
N VAL A 214 6.47 21.58 5.10
CA VAL A 214 7.83 21.60 4.58
C VAL A 214 8.71 22.09 5.73
N THR A 215 9.60 21.25 6.24
CA THR A 215 10.76 21.75 6.96
C THR A 215 11.64 22.38 5.89
N GLU A 216 11.70 23.71 5.85
CA GLU A 216 12.69 24.41 5.03
C GLU A 216 14.08 23.85 5.35
N PRO A 217 14.94 23.72 4.33
CA PRO A 217 16.25 23.12 4.45
C PRO A 217 17.19 23.88 5.39
#